data_bbc46423be313439c18ce54aee472e85
#
_entry.id   bbc46423be313439c18ce54aee472e85
#
_cell.length_a   1.000
_cell.length_b   1.000
_cell.length_c   1.000
_cell.angle_alpha   90.00
_cell.angle_beta   90.00
_cell.angle_gamma   90.00
#
_symmetry.space_group_name_H-M   'P 1'
#
loop_
_entity.id
_entity.type
_entity.pdbx_description
1 polymer ?
#
loop_
_entity_poly.entity_id
_entity_poly.type
_entity_poly.pdbx_seq_one_letter_code
_entity_poly.pdbx_strand_id
1 'polypeptide(L)'
;DKVTALVCTPDMEGIDIFQKNRSKCGIRGTWQARIKLENVKVPAENLLHKEGKGLNVALTCLNYGRCTLGAGMTGGAKRAMDQAVKWSQTRYQFGDPLSDKQLVKQRIAHMAAMTYAMDAMLYMTTGMLDRGDKDIMVETAICKVFCSEYGWQVVNDAMQIMGGESYITANEIERIFRDSRINTIVEGSNDLMWSFIFGYGGKQLGEWMLGLRDAAKTGFYKPSLLKQAIPLGMEVFLGIRKKAPDINKVHPQLRSHADRLSR
;
A
#
# COMPACT_ATOMS: atom_id res chain seq x y z
N ASP A 1 -4.63 19.04 -21.72
CA ASP A 1 -3.61 19.91 -21.15
C ASP A 1 -2.47 19.08 -20.58
N LYS A 2 -1.24 19.55 -20.80
CA LYS A 2 -0.04 18.85 -20.35
C LYS A 2 0.48 19.54 -19.10
N VAL A 3 0.67 18.77 -18.02
CA VAL A 3 1.25 19.25 -16.77
C VAL A 3 2.77 19.32 -16.87
N THR A 4 3.36 20.42 -16.41
CA THR A 4 4.81 20.62 -16.34
C THR A 4 5.25 20.74 -14.89
N ALA A 5 6.35 20.14 -14.52
CA ALA A 5 6.94 20.23 -13.18
C ALA A 5 8.07 21.25 -13.17
N LEU A 6 8.04 22.13 -12.17
CA LEU A 6 9.05 23.17 -11.95
C LEU A 6 9.57 23.09 -10.51
N VAL A 7 10.84 23.37 -10.31
CA VAL A 7 11.45 23.47 -8.98
C VAL A 7 11.37 24.93 -8.51
N CYS A 8 10.69 25.14 -7.40
CA CYS A 8 10.59 26.45 -6.74
C CYS A 8 11.26 26.41 -5.37
N THR A 9 11.97 27.47 -5.02
CA THR A 9 12.63 27.61 -3.71
C THR A 9 11.93 28.70 -2.87
N PRO A 10 11.97 28.60 -1.53
CA PRO A 10 11.24 29.52 -0.64
C PRO A 10 11.63 30.98 -0.75
N ASP A 11 12.80 31.28 -1.30
CA ASP A 11 13.37 32.61 -1.50
C ASP A 11 12.86 33.30 -2.78
N MET A 12 12.14 32.59 -3.64
CA MET A 12 11.57 33.20 -4.85
C MET A 12 10.47 34.19 -4.51
N GLU A 13 10.49 35.35 -5.20
CA GLU A 13 9.45 36.37 -5.06
C GLU A 13 8.07 35.80 -5.41
N GLY A 14 7.07 36.10 -4.59
CA GLY A 14 5.71 35.60 -4.74
C GLY A 14 5.43 34.26 -4.05
N ILE A 15 6.41 33.69 -3.33
CA ILE A 15 6.20 32.50 -2.49
C ILE A 15 6.09 32.94 -1.02
N ASP A 16 4.93 32.67 -0.42
CA ASP A 16 4.70 32.90 1.01
C ASP A 16 4.39 31.58 1.71
N ILE A 17 5.19 31.24 2.71
CA ILE A 17 5.05 30.06 3.55
C ILE A 17 4.49 30.47 4.89
N PHE A 18 3.21 30.24 5.11
CA PHE A 18 2.49 30.65 6.30
C PHE A 18 1.84 29.48 7.05
N GLN A 19 1.30 29.76 8.25
CA GLN A 19 0.75 28.73 9.15
C GLN A 19 1.67 27.53 9.33
N LYS A 20 2.95 27.82 9.63
CA LYS A 20 3.98 26.79 9.87
C LYS A 20 3.63 25.95 11.10
N ASN A 21 4.02 24.68 11.03
CA ASN A 21 3.87 23.71 12.13
C ASN A 21 2.44 23.60 12.66
N ARG A 22 1.48 23.35 11.78
CA ARG A 22 0.09 23.09 12.18
C ARG A 22 0.02 21.86 13.08
N SER A 23 -0.74 21.97 14.18
CA SER A 23 -0.97 20.86 15.12
C SER A 23 -1.61 19.66 14.42
N LYS A 24 -1.16 18.44 14.74
CA LYS A 24 -1.59 17.18 14.12
C LYS A 24 -1.88 16.13 15.18
N CYS A 25 -2.68 15.14 14.80
CA CYS A 25 -2.95 13.94 15.60
C CYS A 25 -1.64 13.18 15.90
N GLY A 26 -0.91 12.81 14.83
CA GLY A 26 0.38 12.12 14.88
C GLY A 26 1.43 12.80 14.03
N ILE A 27 2.60 12.16 13.91
CA ILE A 27 3.80 12.66 13.20
C ILE A 27 4.08 14.13 13.56
N ARG A 28 4.04 14.44 14.86
CA ARG A 28 4.13 15.81 15.36
C ARG A 28 5.50 16.44 15.17
N GLY A 29 6.53 15.60 14.94
CA GLY A 29 7.89 16.05 14.67
C GLY A 29 8.10 16.67 13.28
N THR A 30 7.17 16.48 12.35
CA THR A 30 7.22 17.10 11.02
C THR A 30 6.42 18.39 10.97
N TRP A 31 6.91 19.37 10.22
CA TRP A 31 6.20 20.62 10.03
C TRP A 31 5.27 20.54 8.83
N GLN A 32 4.06 21.09 9.01
CA GLN A 32 3.07 21.28 7.97
C GLN A 32 2.78 22.77 7.83
N ALA A 33 2.87 23.29 6.63
CA ALA A 33 2.63 24.69 6.34
C ALA A 33 1.60 24.85 5.24
N ARG A 34 1.09 26.06 5.04
CA ARG A 34 0.41 26.49 3.82
C ARG A 34 1.39 27.28 2.99
N ILE A 35 1.32 27.11 1.69
CA ILE A 35 2.14 27.84 0.72
C ILE A 35 1.19 28.59 -0.20
N LYS A 36 1.42 29.89 -0.35
CA LYS A 36 0.74 30.75 -1.32
C LYS A 36 1.72 31.08 -2.44
N LEU A 37 1.28 30.97 -3.65
CA LEU A 37 2.05 31.28 -4.85
C LEU A 37 1.32 32.41 -5.61
N GLU A 38 1.96 33.57 -5.77
CA GLU A 38 1.41 34.72 -6.46
C GLU A 38 2.42 35.26 -7.48
N ASN A 39 2.11 35.12 -8.76
CA ASN A 39 2.94 35.63 -9.88
C ASN A 39 4.42 35.21 -9.78
N VAL A 40 4.70 34.01 -9.27
CA VAL A 40 6.06 33.50 -9.10
C VAL A 40 6.73 33.35 -10.46
N LYS A 41 7.86 34.05 -10.64
CA LYS A 41 8.70 33.92 -11.84
C LYS A 41 9.70 32.80 -11.63
N VAL A 42 9.51 31.70 -12.34
CA VAL A 42 10.37 30.52 -12.24
C VAL A 42 11.32 30.50 -13.43
N PRO A 43 12.65 30.49 -13.24
CA PRO A 43 13.64 30.38 -14.32
C PRO A 43 13.45 29.10 -15.14
N ALA A 44 13.76 29.17 -16.44
CA ALA A 44 13.58 28.04 -17.36
C ALA A 44 14.47 26.82 -16.97
N GLU A 45 15.64 27.08 -16.38
CA GLU A 45 16.55 26.06 -15.86
C GLU A 45 15.98 25.24 -14.69
N ASN A 46 14.95 25.76 -14.02
CA ASN A 46 14.24 25.04 -12.95
C ASN A 46 13.19 24.07 -13.51
N LEU A 47 13.12 23.88 -14.82
CA LEU A 47 12.28 22.86 -15.42
C LEU A 47 12.73 21.46 -14.99
N LEU A 48 11.85 20.74 -14.31
CA LEU A 48 12.11 19.37 -13.87
C LEU A 48 11.68 18.38 -14.99
N HIS A 49 12.65 17.66 -15.53
CA HIS A 49 12.51 16.73 -16.65
C HIS A 49 12.20 17.45 -17.98
N LYS A 50 10.99 17.36 -18.53
CA LYS A 50 10.58 17.94 -19.83
C LYS A 50 9.22 18.61 -19.71
N GLU A 51 9.01 19.65 -20.53
CA GLU A 51 7.70 20.30 -20.65
C GLU A 51 6.59 19.28 -20.99
N GLY A 52 5.46 19.39 -20.31
CA GLY A 52 4.31 18.51 -20.47
C GLY A 52 4.51 17.08 -19.94
N LYS A 53 5.59 16.80 -19.17
CA LYS A 53 5.88 15.50 -18.57
C LYS A 53 5.87 15.53 -17.03
N GLY A 54 5.38 16.60 -16.43
CA GLY A 54 5.34 16.77 -14.99
C GLY A 54 4.49 15.72 -14.27
N LEU A 55 3.40 15.25 -14.88
CA LEU A 55 2.61 14.16 -14.31
C LEU A 55 3.42 12.87 -14.19
N ASN A 56 4.26 12.55 -15.15
CA ASN A 56 5.13 11.36 -15.08
C ASN A 56 6.10 11.46 -13.91
N VAL A 57 6.67 12.64 -13.66
CA VAL A 57 7.53 12.89 -12.50
C VAL A 57 6.78 12.63 -11.20
N ALA A 58 5.59 13.21 -11.05
CA ALA A 58 4.76 13.03 -9.86
C ALA A 58 4.40 11.56 -9.61
N LEU A 59 3.96 10.85 -10.65
CA LEU A 59 3.60 9.41 -10.54
C LEU A 59 4.80 8.54 -10.18
N THR A 60 5.99 8.85 -10.73
CA THR A 60 7.23 8.14 -10.36
C THR A 60 7.57 8.35 -8.89
N CYS A 61 7.54 9.60 -8.39
CA CYS A 61 7.75 9.90 -6.97
C CYS A 61 6.75 9.15 -6.06
N LEU A 62 5.46 9.13 -6.46
CA LEU A 62 4.43 8.42 -5.70
C LEU A 62 4.67 6.91 -5.62
N ASN A 63 5.21 6.27 -6.65
CA ASN A 63 5.52 4.84 -6.60
C ASN A 63 6.56 4.52 -5.54
N TYR A 64 7.64 5.32 -5.44
CA TYR A 64 8.63 5.18 -4.38
C TYR A 64 8.06 5.52 -3.00
N GLY A 65 7.28 6.61 -2.91
CA GLY A 65 6.62 7.04 -1.68
C GLY A 65 5.70 5.96 -1.09
N ARG A 66 4.94 5.25 -1.92
CA ARG A 66 4.08 4.14 -1.50
C ARG A 66 4.88 2.97 -0.90
N CYS A 67 6.04 2.64 -1.47
CA CYS A 67 6.91 1.59 -0.93
C CYS A 67 7.54 2.01 0.41
N THR A 68 8.02 3.25 0.53
CA THR A 68 8.59 3.76 1.79
C THR A 68 7.54 3.85 2.89
N LEU A 69 6.31 4.24 2.57
CA LEU A 69 5.19 4.19 3.49
C LEU A 69 4.89 2.75 3.95
N GLY A 70 4.85 1.80 3.02
CA GLY A 70 4.68 0.38 3.31
C GLY A 70 5.76 -0.14 4.26
N ALA A 71 7.03 0.24 4.05
CA ALA A 71 8.15 -0.11 4.90
C ALA A 71 8.00 0.45 6.32
N GLY A 72 7.65 1.74 6.44
CA GLY A 72 7.41 2.39 7.72
C GLY A 72 6.30 1.72 8.52
N MET A 73 5.17 1.41 7.86
CA MET A 73 4.05 0.71 8.50
C MET A 73 4.41 -0.71 8.92
N THR A 74 5.12 -1.46 8.10
CA THR A 74 5.58 -2.82 8.43
C THR A 74 6.53 -2.79 9.64
N GLY A 75 7.46 -1.85 9.68
CA GLY A 75 8.37 -1.65 10.83
C GLY A 75 7.60 -1.28 12.11
N GLY A 76 6.64 -0.37 12.01
CA GLY A 76 5.77 0.03 13.12
C GLY A 76 4.93 -1.14 13.65
N ALA A 77 4.36 -1.94 12.75
CA ALA A 77 3.60 -3.15 13.09
C ALA A 77 4.46 -4.20 13.81
N LYS A 78 5.69 -4.46 13.32
CA LYS A 78 6.65 -5.36 13.98
C LYS A 78 6.96 -4.90 15.41
N ARG A 79 7.21 -3.59 15.57
CA ARG A 79 7.51 -3.00 16.87
C ARG A 79 6.33 -3.10 17.83
N ALA A 80 5.11 -2.77 17.35
CA ALA A 80 3.90 -2.87 18.16
C ALA A 80 3.61 -4.33 18.59
N MET A 81 3.77 -5.27 17.67
CA MET A 81 3.61 -6.69 17.98
C MET A 81 4.61 -7.18 19.02
N ASP A 82 5.90 -6.83 18.90
CA ASP A 82 6.94 -7.20 19.87
C ASP A 82 6.58 -6.73 21.28
N GLN A 83 6.12 -5.49 21.43
CA GLN A 83 5.70 -4.95 22.72
C GLN A 83 4.46 -5.66 23.28
N ALA A 84 3.45 -5.90 22.43
CA ALA A 84 2.23 -6.60 22.85
C ALA A 84 2.52 -8.04 23.31
N VAL A 85 3.43 -8.74 22.60
CA VAL A 85 3.85 -10.11 23.00
C VAL A 85 4.54 -10.06 24.36
N LYS A 86 5.55 -9.20 24.56
CA LYS A 86 6.26 -9.04 25.84
C LYS A 86 5.31 -8.70 26.98
N TRP A 87 4.40 -7.76 26.75
CA TRP A 87 3.38 -7.39 27.73
C TRP A 87 2.49 -8.57 28.09
N SER A 88 2.00 -9.31 27.09
CA SER A 88 1.11 -10.46 27.32
C SER A 88 1.75 -11.57 28.18
N GLN A 89 3.07 -11.72 28.10
CA GLN A 89 3.83 -12.70 28.89
C GLN A 89 4.06 -12.26 30.32
N THR A 90 4.10 -10.96 30.59
CA THR A 90 4.42 -10.39 31.91
C THR A 90 3.21 -9.94 32.69
N ARG A 91 2.09 -9.63 32.01
CA ARG A 91 0.86 -9.17 32.66
C ARG A 91 -0.03 -10.34 33.05
N TYR A 92 -0.29 -10.47 34.33
CA TYR A 92 -1.18 -11.49 34.92
C TYR A 92 -2.57 -10.91 35.16
N GLN A 93 -3.61 -11.62 34.74
CA GLN A 93 -5.01 -11.37 35.09
C GLN A 93 -5.80 -12.68 35.13
N PHE A 94 -6.74 -12.82 36.10
CA PHE A 94 -7.54 -14.02 36.27
C PHE A 94 -6.71 -15.30 36.44
N GLY A 95 -5.63 -15.20 37.24
CA GLY A 95 -4.81 -16.34 37.64
C GLY A 95 -3.65 -16.69 36.69
N ASP A 96 -3.63 -16.21 35.45
CA ASP A 96 -2.62 -16.59 34.45
C ASP A 96 -2.07 -15.38 33.71
N PRO A 97 -0.92 -15.48 33.00
CA PRO A 97 -0.46 -14.44 32.09
C PRO A 97 -1.45 -14.26 30.95
N LEU A 98 -1.53 -13.05 30.41
CA LEU A 98 -2.42 -12.75 29.29
C LEU A 98 -2.12 -13.62 28.07
N SER A 99 -0.85 -14.01 27.87
CA SER A 99 -0.42 -14.91 26.78
C SER A 99 -1.11 -16.26 26.77
N ASP A 100 -1.65 -16.72 27.93
CA ASP A 100 -2.35 -18.00 28.03
C ASP A 100 -3.84 -17.91 27.64
N LYS A 101 -4.37 -16.69 27.55
CA LYS A 101 -5.76 -16.47 27.20
C LYS A 101 -5.98 -16.66 25.68
N GLN A 102 -7.00 -17.45 25.33
CA GLN A 102 -7.26 -17.85 23.94
C GLN A 102 -7.46 -16.64 23.00
N LEU A 103 -8.17 -15.61 23.44
CA LEU A 103 -8.40 -14.40 22.62
C LEU A 103 -7.12 -13.62 22.38
N VAL A 104 -6.19 -13.59 23.34
CA VAL A 104 -4.88 -12.95 23.19
C VAL A 104 -4.03 -13.73 22.20
N LYS A 105 -3.98 -15.06 22.31
CA LYS A 105 -3.30 -15.95 21.36
C LYS A 105 -3.80 -15.74 19.93
N GLN A 106 -5.12 -15.65 19.75
CA GLN A 106 -5.73 -15.41 18.44
C GLN A 106 -5.30 -14.07 17.84
N ARG A 107 -5.31 -12.98 18.64
CA ARG A 107 -4.83 -11.67 18.18
C ARG A 107 -3.36 -11.70 17.80
N ILE A 108 -2.50 -12.27 18.64
CA ILE A 108 -1.07 -12.37 18.35
C ILE A 108 -0.83 -13.18 17.08
N ALA A 109 -1.53 -14.29 16.88
CA ALA A 109 -1.41 -15.10 15.67
C ALA A 109 -1.83 -14.30 14.42
N HIS A 110 -2.92 -13.53 14.50
CA HIS A 110 -3.37 -12.65 13.42
C HIS A 110 -2.33 -11.55 13.12
N MET A 111 -1.84 -10.86 14.17
CA MET A 111 -0.79 -9.85 14.04
C MET A 111 0.46 -10.40 13.35
N ALA A 112 0.92 -11.58 13.76
CA ALA A 112 2.09 -12.23 13.18
C ALA A 112 1.87 -12.58 11.69
N ALA A 113 0.71 -13.16 11.35
CA ALA A 113 0.37 -13.52 9.98
C ALA A 113 0.31 -12.27 9.07
N MET A 114 -0.35 -11.20 9.53
CA MET A 114 -0.46 -9.95 8.75
C MET A 114 0.89 -9.27 8.60
N THR A 115 1.68 -9.18 9.66
CA THR A 115 3.02 -8.59 9.61
C THR A 115 3.95 -9.35 8.65
N TYR A 116 3.89 -10.67 8.65
CA TYR A 116 4.62 -11.49 7.68
C TYR A 116 4.17 -11.24 6.24
N ALA A 117 2.85 -11.16 6.00
CA ALA A 117 2.31 -10.89 4.68
C ALA A 117 2.70 -9.48 4.17
N MET A 118 2.68 -8.48 5.05
CA MET A 118 3.16 -7.13 4.74
C MET A 118 4.62 -7.13 4.34
N ASP A 119 5.47 -7.83 5.08
CA ASP A 119 6.91 -7.94 4.82
C ASP A 119 7.17 -8.61 3.46
N ALA A 120 6.50 -9.73 3.19
CA ALA A 120 6.62 -10.46 1.93
C ALA A 120 6.19 -9.59 0.73
N MET A 121 5.05 -8.89 0.85
CA MET A 121 4.56 -7.98 -0.20
C MET A 121 5.51 -6.81 -0.44
N LEU A 122 6.03 -6.21 0.63
CA LEU A 122 6.98 -5.11 0.55
C LEU A 122 8.24 -5.53 -0.19
N TYR A 123 8.88 -6.64 0.19
CA TYR A 123 10.09 -7.13 -0.47
C TYR A 123 9.85 -7.53 -1.93
N MET A 124 8.69 -8.11 -2.23
CA MET A 124 8.32 -8.42 -3.61
C MET A 124 8.21 -7.14 -4.45
N THR A 125 7.51 -6.12 -3.94
CA THR A 125 7.28 -4.86 -4.67
C THR A 125 8.59 -4.06 -4.81
N THR A 126 9.41 -3.96 -3.76
CA THR A 126 10.71 -3.28 -3.84
C THR A 126 11.68 -4.03 -4.73
N GLY A 127 11.64 -5.37 -4.75
CA GLY A 127 12.42 -6.17 -5.69
C GLY A 127 12.05 -5.93 -7.16
N MET A 128 10.79 -5.58 -7.47
CA MET A 128 10.40 -5.12 -8.80
C MET A 128 11.05 -3.78 -9.15
N LEU A 129 11.07 -2.83 -8.19
CA LEU A 129 11.77 -1.55 -8.35
C LEU A 129 13.27 -1.75 -8.61
N ASP A 130 13.93 -2.60 -7.83
CA ASP A 130 15.36 -2.86 -7.94
C ASP A 130 15.75 -3.51 -9.29
N ARG A 131 14.86 -4.34 -9.84
CA ARG A 131 15.05 -4.91 -11.19
C ARG A 131 14.78 -3.92 -12.32
N GLY A 132 14.19 -2.74 -12.02
CA GLY A 132 13.80 -1.77 -13.01
C GLY A 132 12.55 -2.17 -13.81
N ASP A 133 11.67 -2.96 -13.22
CA ASP A 133 10.40 -3.36 -13.83
C ASP A 133 9.59 -2.09 -14.18
N LYS A 134 9.05 -2.05 -15.39
CA LYS A 134 8.24 -0.93 -15.86
C LYS A 134 6.79 -1.12 -15.46
N ASP A 135 6.10 0.02 -15.22
CA ASP A 135 4.66 0.04 -14.92
C ASP A 135 4.26 -0.83 -13.71
N ILE A 136 4.83 -0.48 -12.57
CA ILE A 136 4.53 -1.11 -11.27
C ILE A 136 3.55 -0.30 -10.42
N MET A 137 2.75 0.56 -11.06
CA MET A 137 1.84 1.47 -10.34
C MET A 137 0.76 0.72 -9.55
N VAL A 138 0.28 -0.40 -10.07
CA VAL A 138 -0.73 -1.24 -9.38
C VAL A 138 -0.10 -1.93 -8.18
N GLU A 139 1.07 -2.54 -8.37
CA GLU A 139 1.78 -3.26 -7.32
C GLU A 139 2.16 -2.34 -6.16
N THR A 140 2.66 -1.15 -6.44
CA THR A 140 2.97 -0.15 -5.39
C THR A 140 1.70 0.36 -4.69
N ALA A 141 0.59 0.51 -5.41
CA ALA A 141 -0.70 0.88 -4.82
C ALA A 141 -1.23 -0.24 -3.91
N ILE A 142 -1.18 -1.50 -4.34
CA ILE A 142 -1.56 -2.67 -3.54
C ILE A 142 -0.68 -2.75 -2.29
N CYS A 143 0.64 -2.61 -2.44
CA CYS A 143 1.58 -2.61 -1.32
C CYS A 143 1.22 -1.53 -0.28
N LYS A 144 0.97 -0.30 -0.74
CA LYS A 144 0.58 0.81 0.15
C LYS A 144 -0.73 0.53 0.88
N VAL A 145 -1.77 0.12 0.16
CA VAL A 145 -3.08 -0.15 0.76
C VAL A 145 -2.99 -1.29 1.77
N PHE A 146 -2.41 -2.40 1.38
CA PHE A 146 -2.28 -3.57 2.23
C PHE A 146 -1.47 -3.26 3.50
N CYS A 147 -0.29 -2.66 3.36
CA CYS A 147 0.55 -2.35 4.51
C CYS A 147 -0.10 -1.31 5.44
N SER A 148 -0.80 -0.30 4.91
CA SER A 148 -1.45 0.70 5.75
C SER A 148 -2.69 0.17 6.47
N GLU A 149 -3.52 -0.65 5.84
CA GLU A 149 -4.71 -1.25 6.46
C GLU A 149 -4.33 -2.26 7.54
N TYR A 150 -3.52 -3.25 7.18
CA TYR A 150 -3.15 -4.30 8.13
C TYR A 150 -2.17 -3.83 9.19
N GLY A 151 -1.28 -2.90 8.85
CA GLY A 151 -0.41 -2.27 9.84
C GLY A 151 -1.21 -1.50 10.89
N TRP A 152 -2.24 -0.77 10.48
CA TRP A 152 -3.18 -0.11 11.38
C TRP A 152 -3.90 -1.11 12.30
N GLN A 153 -4.37 -2.23 11.74
CA GLN A 153 -5.02 -3.29 12.53
C GLN A 153 -4.06 -3.90 13.55
N VAL A 154 -2.81 -4.20 13.15
CA VAL A 154 -1.79 -4.75 14.06
C VAL A 154 -1.49 -3.80 15.21
N VAL A 155 -1.33 -2.50 14.94
CA VAL A 155 -1.11 -1.49 15.98
C VAL A 155 -2.32 -1.37 16.91
N ASN A 156 -3.53 -1.39 16.36
CA ASN A 156 -4.77 -1.38 17.15
C ASN A 156 -4.91 -2.63 18.04
N ASP A 157 -4.57 -3.81 17.53
CA ASP A 157 -4.58 -5.05 18.29
C ASP A 157 -3.53 -5.06 19.40
N ALA A 158 -2.35 -4.46 19.14
CA ALA A 158 -1.33 -4.27 20.17
C ALA A 158 -1.83 -3.39 21.33
N MET A 159 -2.48 -2.26 21.00
CA MET A 159 -3.12 -1.42 22.02
C MET A 159 -4.16 -2.19 22.82
N GLN A 160 -4.99 -2.98 22.16
CA GLN A 160 -6.04 -3.76 22.82
C GLN A 160 -5.47 -4.81 23.77
N ILE A 161 -4.37 -5.50 23.40
CA ILE A 161 -3.69 -6.48 24.28
C ILE A 161 -3.08 -5.79 25.50
N MET A 162 -2.47 -4.63 25.32
CA MET A 162 -1.81 -3.89 26.40
C MET A 162 -2.81 -3.14 27.30
N GLY A 163 -4.04 -2.94 26.82
CA GLY A 163 -5.09 -2.28 27.60
C GLY A 163 -4.76 -0.83 27.95
N GLY A 164 -5.17 -0.36 29.12
CA GLY A 164 -4.98 1.02 29.56
C GLY A 164 -3.53 1.51 29.56
N GLU A 165 -2.57 0.62 29.74
CA GLU A 165 -1.14 0.96 29.69
C GLU A 165 -0.71 1.51 28.34
N SER A 166 -1.24 0.97 27.24
CA SER A 166 -0.95 1.47 25.89
C SER A 166 -1.54 2.84 25.57
N TYR A 167 -2.47 3.31 26.40
CA TYR A 167 -3.14 4.61 26.22
C TYR A 167 -2.41 5.75 26.96
N ILE A 168 -1.43 5.42 27.80
CA ILE A 168 -0.61 6.38 28.55
C ILE A 168 0.49 6.92 27.65
N THR A 169 0.66 8.26 27.62
CA THR A 169 1.62 8.93 26.72
C THR A 169 3.10 8.60 26.99
N ALA A 170 3.41 8.06 28.17
CA ALA A 170 4.74 7.52 28.48
C ALA A 170 5.05 6.24 27.71
N ASN A 171 4.03 5.58 27.13
CA ASN A 171 4.17 4.35 26.37
C ASN A 171 4.32 4.63 24.88
N GLU A 172 5.24 3.92 24.23
CA GLU A 172 5.53 4.09 22.80
C GLU A 172 4.34 3.73 21.91
N ILE A 173 3.49 2.78 22.30
CA ILE A 173 2.37 2.29 21.49
C ILE A 173 1.35 3.41 21.23
N GLU A 174 1.08 4.28 22.20
CA GLU A 174 0.20 5.44 22.05
C GLU A 174 0.66 6.32 20.87
N ARG A 175 1.96 6.60 20.80
CA ARG A 175 2.55 7.38 19.71
C ARG A 175 2.49 6.64 18.38
N ILE A 176 2.87 5.35 18.35
CA ILE A 176 2.81 4.53 17.14
C ILE A 176 1.37 4.52 16.59
N PHE A 177 0.37 4.40 17.45
CA PHE A 177 -1.04 4.44 17.06
C PHE A 177 -1.41 5.76 16.38
N ARG A 178 -1.10 6.91 16.99
CA ARG A 178 -1.39 8.23 16.39
C ARG A 178 -0.65 8.45 15.07
N ASP A 179 0.62 8.05 15.01
CA ASP A 179 1.48 8.23 13.84
C ASP A 179 1.07 7.30 12.68
N SER A 180 0.52 6.13 12.99
CA SER A 180 0.09 5.16 11.98
C SER A 180 -1.17 5.58 11.23
N ARG A 181 -2.08 6.33 11.87
CA ARG A 181 -3.41 6.63 11.29
C ARG A 181 -3.35 7.38 9.95
N ILE A 182 -2.38 8.24 9.77
CA ILE A 182 -2.25 9.04 8.54
C ILE A 182 -1.95 8.19 7.31
N ASN A 183 -1.36 7.00 7.47
CA ASN A 183 -0.89 6.17 6.36
C ASN A 183 -2.02 5.63 5.47
N THR A 184 -3.25 5.58 5.97
CA THR A 184 -4.43 5.24 5.15
C THR A 184 -4.95 6.42 4.32
N ILE A 185 -4.42 7.64 4.55
CA ILE A 185 -4.87 8.89 3.94
C ILE A 185 -3.86 9.42 2.91
N VAL A 186 -2.58 9.48 3.29
CA VAL A 186 -1.50 10.04 2.44
C VAL A 186 -1.08 9.07 1.34
N GLU A 187 -0.32 9.55 0.34
CA GLU A 187 0.13 8.81 -0.84
C GLU A 187 -1.04 8.26 -1.69
N GLY A 188 -2.17 8.99 -1.65
CA GLY A 188 -3.49 8.60 -2.14
C GLY A 188 -4.30 7.85 -1.08
N SER A 189 -5.49 8.37 -0.74
CA SER A 189 -6.35 7.72 0.25
C SER A 189 -6.66 6.28 -0.17
N ASN A 190 -6.78 5.38 0.79
CA ASN A 190 -7.05 3.97 0.48
C ASN A 190 -8.34 3.78 -0.31
N ASP A 191 -9.38 4.57 -0.03
CA ASP A 191 -10.64 4.55 -0.80
C ASP A 191 -10.40 4.84 -2.29
N LEU A 192 -9.57 5.84 -2.58
CA LEU A 192 -9.21 6.20 -3.95
C LEU A 192 -8.28 5.14 -4.58
N MET A 193 -7.36 4.59 -3.78
CA MET A 193 -6.44 3.54 -4.24
C MET A 193 -7.16 2.26 -4.61
N TRP A 194 -8.19 1.85 -3.88
CA TRP A 194 -9.03 0.71 -4.27
C TRP A 194 -9.65 0.89 -5.65
N SER A 195 -10.21 2.09 -5.91
CA SER A 195 -10.75 2.43 -7.23
C SER A 195 -9.68 2.43 -8.32
N PHE A 196 -8.48 2.95 -8.01
CA PHE A 196 -7.34 2.94 -8.93
C PHE A 196 -6.86 1.52 -9.23
N ILE A 197 -6.68 0.67 -8.23
CA ILE A 197 -6.26 -0.73 -8.38
C ILE A 197 -7.26 -1.49 -9.27
N PHE A 198 -8.54 -1.33 -9.02
CA PHE A 198 -9.60 -1.96 -9.83
C PHE A 198 -9.59 -1.43 -11.27
N GLY A 199 -9.62 -0.11 -11.45
CA GLY A 199 -9.73 0.49 -12.78
C GLY A 199 -8.49 0.28 -13.64
N TYR A 200 -7.30 0.49 -13.05
CA TYR A 200 -6.04 0.35 -13.78
C TYR A 200 -5.65 -1.13 -13.96
N GLY A 201 -5.80 -1.95 -12.93
CA GLY A 201 -5.54 -3.39 -13.01
C GLY A 201 -6.48 -4.12 -13.96
N GLY A 202 -7.74 -3.67 -14.04
CA GLY A 202 -8.74 -4.20 -14.96
C GLY A 202 -8.65 -3.66 -16.39
N LYS A 203 -7.77 -2.68 -16.67
CA LYS A 203 -7.71 -1.98 -17.96
C LYS A 203 -7.51 -2.92 -19.15
N GLN A 204 -6.55 -3.82 -19.06
CA GLN A 204 -6.27 -4.78 -20.14
C GLN A 204 -7.45 -5.69 -20.41
N LEU A 205 -8.10 -6.18 -19.35
CA LEU A 205 -9.32 -7.00 -19.47
C LEU A 205 -10.46 -6.18 -20.08
N GLY A 206 -10.64 -4.93 -19.65
CA GLY A 206 -11.66 -4.03 -20.18
C GLY A 206 -11.45 -3.73 -21.66
N GLU A 207 -10.25 -3.41 -22.10
CA GLU A 207 -9.91 -3.17 -23.51
C GLU A 207 -10.16 -4.43 -24.38
N TRP A 208 -9.81 -5.59 -23.84
CA TRP A 208 -10.07 -6.87 -24.50
C TRP A 208 -11.57 -7.14 -24.63
N MET A 209 -12.37 -6.92 -23.57
CA MET A 209 -13.83 -7.09 -23.61
C MET A 209 -14.50 -6.12 -24.60
N LEU A 210 -14.03 -4.86 -24.65
CA LEU A 210 -14.49 -3.89 -25.65
C LEU A 210 -14.15 -4.35 -27.06
N GLY A 211 -12.96 -4.87 -27.29
CA GLY A 211 -12.56 -5.45 -28.57
C GLY A 211 -13.44 -6.63 -29.01
N LEU A 212 -13.81 -7.51 -28.10
CA LEU A 212 -14.77 -8.61 -28.36
C LEU A 212 -16.15 -8.08 -28.72
N ARG A 213 -16.66 -7.10 -27.98
CA ARG A 213 -17.96 -6.47 -28.26
C ARG A 213 -17.99 -5.84 -29.65
N ASP A 214 -16.95 -5.12 -29.99
CA ASP A 214 -16.87 -4.43 -31.29
C ASP A 214 -16.68 -5.44 -32.45
N ALA A 215 -15.93 -6.52 -32.23
CA ALA A 215 -15.83 -7.63 -33.16
C ALA A 215 -17.19 -8.34 -33.38
N ALA A 216 -17.96 -8.53 -32.31
CA ALA A 216 -19.31 -9.11 -32.40
C ALA A 216 -20.27 -8.22 -33.21
N LYS A 217 -20.15 -6.88 -33.11
CA LYS A 217 -20.98 -5.94 -33.86
C LYS A 217 -20.62 -5.87 -35.34
N THR A 218 -19.34 -5.98 -35.68
CA THR A 218 -18.82 -5.82 -37.04
C THR A 218 -18.66 -7.15 -37.79
N GLY A 219 -18.78 -8.29 -37.08
CA GLY A 219 -18.49 -9.62 -37.64
C GLY A 219 -17.01 -9.89 -37.90
N PHE A 220 -16.12 -8.93 -37.56
CA PHE A 220 -14.68 -9.04 -37.82
C PHE A 220 -13.89 -9.36 -36.54
N TYR A 221 -13.39 -10.60 -36.45
CA TYR A 221 -12.60 -11.06 -35.31
C TYR A 221 -11.10 -11.07 -35.61
N LYS A 222 -10.34 -10.31 -34.83
CA LYS A 222 -8.87 -10.41 -34.87
C LYS A 222 -8.40 -11.72 -34.24
N PRO A 223 -7.48 -12.47 -34.86
CA PRO A 223 -6.97 -13.74 -34.32
C PRO A 223 -6.40 -13.62 -32.90
N SER A 224 -5.82 -12.47 -32.56
CA SER A 224 -5.29 -12.17 -31.22
C SER A 224 -6.38 -12.15 -30.14
N LEU A 225 -7.60 -11.69 -30.46
CA LEU A 225 -8.73 -11.68 -29.51
C LEU A 225 -9.20 -13.09 -29.20
N LEU A 226 -9.30 -13.96 -30.22
CA LEU A 226 -9.69 -15.37 -30.06
C LEU A 226 -8.63 -16.14 -29.25
N LYS A 227 -7.34 -15.92 -29.50
CA LYS A 227 -6.25 -16.54 -28.76
C LYS A 227 -6.29 -16.23 -27.25
N GLN A 228 -6.79 -15.08 -26.87
CA GLN A 228 -6.97 -14.68 -25.46
C GLN A 228 -8.31 -15.15 -24.89
N ALA A 229 -9.38 -15.19 -25.72
CA ALA A 229 -10.71 -15.58 -25.30
C ALA A 229 -10.81 -17.06 -24.90
N ILE A 230 -10.13 -17.94 -25.63
CA ILE A 230 -10.20 -19.39 -25.39
C ILE A 230 -9.72 -19.78 -23.99
N PRO A 231 -8.51 -19.39 -23.53
CA PRO A 231 -8.06 -19.71 -22.18
C PRO A 231 -8.96 -19.14 -21.08
N LEU A 232 -9.41 -17.89 -21.25
CA LEU A 232 -10.30 -17.25 -20.28
C LEU A 232 -11.67 -17.91 -20.24
N GLY A 233 -12.24 -18.27 -21.41
CA GLY A 233 -13.48 -19.03 -21.50
C GLY A 233 -13.37 -20.41 -20.83
N MET A 234 -12.26 -21.10 -21.02
CA MET A 234 -11.98 -22.36 -20.34
C MET A 234 -11.91 -22.22 -18.83
N GLU A 235 -11.30 -21.14 -18.35
CA GLU A 235 -11.20 -20.86 -16.92
C GLU A 235 -12.56 -20.50 -16.32
N VAL A 236 -13.30 -19.59 -16.94
CA VAL A 236 -14.56 -19.05 -16.41
C VAL A 236 -15.72 -20.05 -16.53
N PHE A 237 -15.86 -20.70 -17.68
CA PHE A 237 -17.02 -21.55 -17.94
C PHE A 237 -16.81 -23.03 -17.65
N LEU A 238 -15.57 -23.52 -17.79
CA LEU A 238 -15.26 -24.93 -17.57
C LEU A 238 -14.51 -25.20 -16.27
N GLY A 239 -14.14 -24.15 -15.54
CA GLY A 239 -13.36 -24.26 -14.31
C GLY A 239 -11.95 -24.82 -14.50
N ILE A 240 -11.47 -24.87 -15.76
CA ILE A 240 -10.13 -25.38 -16.09
C ILE A 240 -9.12 -24.27 -15.79
N ARG A 241 -8.47 -24.37 -14.63
CA ARG A 241 -7.53 -23.37 -14.16
C ARG A 241 -6.09 -23.81 -14.35
N LYS A 242 -5.23 -22.87 -14.73
CA LYS A 242 -3.79 -23.13 -14.73
C LYS A 242 -3.33 -23.32 -13.28
N LYS A 243 -2.42 -24.28 -13.06
CA LYS A 243 -1.75 -24.39 -11.75
C LYS A 243 -0.88 -23.15 -11.48
N ALA A 244 -0.79 -22.78 -10.22
CA ALA A 244 0.11 -21.70 -9.82
C ALA A 244 1.53 -21.94 -10.34
N PRO A 245 2.18 -20.94 -10.96
CA PRO A 245 3.58 -21.07 -11.30
C PRO A 245 4.39 -21.36 -10.02
N ASP A 246 5.42 -22.18 -10.17
CA ASP A 246 6.34 -22.54 -9.07
C ASP A 246 5.69 -23.21 -7.84
N ILE A 247 4.48 -23.76 -7.95
CA ILE A 247 3.80 -24.47 -6.85
C ILE A 247 4.68 -25.56 -6.22
N ASN A 248 5.60 -26.12 -7.00
CA ASN A 248 6.54 -27.15 -6.54
C ASN A 248 7.60 -26.61 -5.57
N LYS A 249 7.84 -25.29 -5.55
CA LYS A 249 8.75 -24.62 -4.59
C LYS A 249 8.08 -24.42 -3.23
N VAL A 250 6.75 -24.55 -3.15
CA VAL A 250 6.02 -24.41 -1.90
C VAL A 250 6.06 -25.74 -1.14
N HIS A 251 6.18 -25.65 0.20
CA HIS A 251 6.14 -26.81 1.07
C HIS A 251 4.90 -27.69 0.78
N PRO A 252 5.01 -29.01 0.67
CA PRO A 252 3.91 -29.89 0.23
C PRO A 252 2.58 -29.65 0.95
N GLN A 253 2.60 -29.47 2.27
CA GLN A 253 1.41 -29.21 3.08
C GLN A 253 0.71 -27.87 2.76
N LEU A 254 1.42 -26.90 2.21
CA LEU A 254 0.90 -25.58 1.88
C LEU A 254 0.50 -25.42 0.41
N ARG A 255 0.81 -26.40 -0.45
CA ARG A 255 0.59 -26.30 -1.92
C ARG A 255 -0.87 -26.04 -2.26
N SER A 256 -1.82 -26.73 -1.61
CA SER A 256 -3.25 -26.54 -1.87
C SER A 256 -3.73 -25.12 -1.47
N HIS A 257 -3.17 -24.55 -0.42
CA HIS A 257 -3.46 -23.17 -0.01
C HIS A 257 -2.82 -22.17 -0.95
N ALA A 258 -1.55 -22.37 -1.31
CA ALA A 258 -0.83 -21.51 -2.26
C ALA A 258 -1.51 -21.50 -3.64
N ASP A 259 -1.96 -22.67 -4.13
CA ASP A 259 -2.68 -22.78 -5.41
C ASP A 259 -4.04 -22.06 -5.36
N ARG A 260 -4.74 -22.07 -4.24
CA ARG A 260 -5.99 -21.30 -4.05
C ARG A 260 -5.75 -19.77 -4.00
N LEU A 261 -4.67 -19.34 -3.35
CA LEU A 261 -4.34 -17.91 -3.22
C LEU A 261 -3.77 -17.30 -4.50
N SER A 262 -3.22 -18.12 -5.39
CA SER A 262 -2.67 -17.67 -6.68
C SER A 262 -3.72 -17.54 -7.78
N ARG A 263 -4.93 -17.87 -7.49
CA ARG A 263 -6.11 -17.81 -8.38
C ARG A 263 -6.99 -16.62 -8.07
#